data_c9592bafc01c3d5350083d1779faac4a
#
_entry.id   c9592bafc01c3d5350083d1779faac4a
#
_cell.length_a   1.000
_cell.length_b   1.000
_cell.length_c   1.000
_cell.angle_alpha   90.00
_cell.angle_beta   90.00
_cell.angle_gamma   90.00
#
_symmetry.space_group_name_H-M   'P 1'
#
loop_
_entity.id
_entity.type
_entity.pdbx_description
1 polymer ?
#
loop_
_entity_poly.entity_id
_entity_poly.type
_entity_poly.pdbx_seq_one_letter_code
_entity_poly.pdbx_strand_id
1 'polypeptide(L)'
;GSEMCIRDRCECQHGTHLNEDHYFPEIVDPKTLEPVAPGETGELVFTHLTKEGMPLLRYRTKDLTALHYDKCSCGRTLVRMDRILGRSDDMLIIRGVNVFPTQIESVILEMPEFEPHYLLLVDRKNNTDTMELQVEVRPEYYSDEINKMLALKKKLVARLQSVLGLGVDVRLVEPRSIERSVGKAKRVIDNRKL
;
A
#
# COMPACT_ATOMS: atom_id res chain seq x y z
N GLY A 1 9.04 10.25 12.11
CA GLY A 1 9.33 10.08 13.53
C GLY A 1 8.13 9.83 14.45
N SER A 2 6.89 10.18 14.05
CA SER A 2 5.72 10.01 14.92
C SER A 2 5.24 8.56 15.06
N GLU A 3 5.50 7.71 14.08
CA GLU A 3 4.98 6.33 14.07
C GLU A 3 5.57 5.45 15.19
N MET A 4 6.81 5.66 15.57
CA MET A 4 7.45 4.89 16.64
C MET A 4 6.92 5.21 18.05
N CYS A 5 6.31 6.38 18.23
CA CYS A 5 5.74 6.78 19.53
C CYS A 5 4.27 6.33 19.70
N ILE A 6 3.59 5.99 18.60
CA ILE A 6 2.18 5.62 18.62
C ILE A 6 2.00 4.12 18.90
N ARG A 7 2.95 3.28 18.49
CA ARG A 7 2.82 1.82 18.49
C ARG A 7 4.11 1.09 18.83
N ASP A 8 3.97 -0.11 19.39
CA ASP A 8 5.07 -1.00 19.74
C ASP A 8 4.79 -2.45 19.29
N ARG A 9 5.82 -3.16 18.82
CA ARG A 9 5.77 -4.58 18.48
C ARG A 9 6.11 -5.45 19.68
N CYS A 10 5.34 -6.51 19.88
CA CYS A 10 5.67 -7.57 20.83
C CYS A 10 6.29 -8.79 20.11
N GLU A 11 6.83 -9.71 20.91
CA GLU A 11 7.45 -10.96 20.43
C GLU A 11 6.49 -11.85 19.61
N CYS A 12 5.18 -11.73 19.86
CA CYS A 12 4.16 -12.53 19.16
C CYS A 12 3.96 -12.13 17.71
N GLN A 13 4.43 -10.96 17.31
CA GLN A 13 4.37 -10.42 15.94
C GLN A 13 2.96 -10.38 15.28
N HIS A 14 1.90 -10.46 16.09
CA HIS A 14 0.50 -10.36 15.66
C HIS A 14 0.03 -8.91 15.75
N GLY A 15 0.41 -8.07 14.74
CA GLY A 15 0.13 -6.65 14.73
C GLY A 15 1.09 -5.83 15.61
N THR A 16 0.71 -4.59 15.88
CA THR A 16 1.43 -3.65 16.75
C THR A 16 0.49 -3.12 17.82
N HIS A 17 0.93 -3.09 19.09
CA HIS A 17 0.16 -2.49 20.17
C HIS A 17 0.17 -0.97 20.05
N LEU A 18 -0.98 -0.35 20.23
CA LEU A 18 -1.11 1.10 20.25
C LEU A 18 -0.96 1.62 21.69
N ASN A 19 -0.38 2.81 21.83
CA ASN A 19 -0.22 3.46 23.14
C ASN A 19 -1.53 4.22 23.48
N GLU A 20 -2.52 3.50 24.00
CA GLU A 20 -3.87 4.01 24.30
C GLU A 20 -3.89 5.02 25.45
N ASP A 21 -2.84 5.11 26.25
CA ASP A 21 -2.62 6.15 27.24
C ASP A 21 -2.40 7.54 26.63
N HIS A 22 -1.94 7.58 25.37
CA HIS A 22 -1.65 8.83 24.66
C HIS A 22 -2.55 9.06 23.44
N TYR A 23 -3.12 7.99 22.88
CA TYR A 23 -3.87 8.04 21.63
C TYR A 23 -5.15 7.21 21.71
N PHE A 24 -6.25 7.78 21.31
CA PHE A 24 -7.49 7.04 21.10
C PHE A 24 -7.63 6.69 19.61
N PRO A 25 -7.50 5.40 19.23
CA PRO A 25 -7.63 4.96 17.85
C PRO A 25 -9.08 4.60 17.52
N GLU A 26 -9.49 4.94 16.31
CA GLU A 26 -10.76 4.56 15.71
C GLU A 26 -10.52 4.02 14.31
N ILE A 27 -11.38 3.11 13.83
CA ILE A 27 -11.43 2.73 12.43
C ILE A 27 -12.78 3.14 11.86
N VAL A 28 -12.75 3.84 10.74
CA VAL A 28 -13.96 4.31 10.06
C VAL A 28 -13.97 3.88 8.59
N ASP A 29 -15.16 3.69 8.05
CA ASP A 29 -15.30 3.56 6.59
C ASP A 29 -14.84 4.86 5.91
N PRO A 30 -13.92 4.81 4.93
CA PRO A 30 -13.34 6.01 4.32
C PRO A 30 -14.34 6.86 3.54
N LYS A 31 -15.51 6.32 3.17
CA LYS A 31 -16.58 7.01 2.40
C LYS A 31 -17.68 7.55 3.30
N THR A 32 -18.23 6.71 4.18
CA THR A 32 -19.34 7.08 5.06
C THR A 32 -18.90 7.79 6.33
N LEU A 33 -17.64 7.57 6.75
CA LEU A 33 -17.03 8.04 8.01
C LEU A 33 -17.68 7.44 9.27
N GLU A 34 -18.50 6.41 9.09
CA GLU A 34 -19.07 5.65 10.20
C GLU A 34 -18.06 4.64 10.74
N PRO A 35 -18.08 4.37 12.06
CA PRO A 35 -17.24 3.33 12.64
C PRO A 35 -17.52 1.96 12.02
N VAL A 36 -16.46 1.17 11.79
CA VAL A 36 -16.59 -0.23 11.34
C VAL A 36 -16.46 -1.20 12.52
N ALA A 37 -16.87 -2.45 12.32
CA ALA A 37 -16.78 -3.47 13.38
C ALA A 37 -15.30 -3.81 13.68
N PRO A 38 -15.00 -4.25 14.93
CA PRO A 38 -13.67 -4.74 15.31
C PRO A 38 -13.17 -5.83 14.36
N GLY A 39 -11.92 -5.71 13.90
CA GLY A 39 -11.31 -6.63 12.93
C GLY A 39 -11.63 -6.32 11.45
N GLU A 40 -12.58 -5.42 11.18
CA GLU A 40 -12.83 -4.96 9.82
C GLU A 40 -11.82 -3.88 9.41
N THR A 41 -11.47 -3.88 8.12
CA THR A 41 -10.55 -2.90 7.54
C THR A 41 -11.26 -1.58 7.28
N GLY A 42 -10.66 -0.49 7.73
CA GLY A 42 -11.10 0.87 7.45
C GLY A 42 -9.97 1.88 7.60
N GLU A 43 -10.29 3.16 7.52
CA GLU A 43 -9.34 4.24 7.67
C GLU A 43 -9.05 4.50 9.16
N LEU A 44 -7.77 4.52 9.51
CA LEU A 44 -7.32 4.82 10.86
C LEU A 44 -7.48 6.29 11.18
N VAL A 45 -8.09 6.54 12.32
CA VAL A 45 -8.31 7.87 12.88
C VAL A 45 -7.71 7.92 14.27
N PHE A 46 -7.01 8.99 14.61
CA PHE A 46 -6.43 9.20 15.94
C PHE A 46 -6.94 10.48 16.61
N THR A 47 -7.20 10.36 17.91
CA THR A 47 -7.35 11.49 18.83
C THR A 47 -6.20 11.49 19.83
N HIS A 48 -5.51 12.62 20.00
CA HIS A 48 -4.51 12.77 21.05
C HIS A 48 -5.19 12.99 22.40
N LEU A 49 -4.74 12.26 23.43
CA LEU A 49 -5.26 12.37 24.79
C LEU A 49 -4.42 13.28 25.69
N THR A 50 -3.09 13.24 25.52
CA THR A 50 -2.14 13.90 26.43
C THR A 50 -1.34 15.03 25.81
N LYS A 51 -1.46 15.27 24.50
CA LYS A 51 -0.69 16.28 23.79
C LYS A 51 -1.29 17.66 23.96
N GLU A 52 -0.57 18.57 24.62
CA GLU A 52 -1.00 19.95 24.86
C GLU A 52 -0.73 20.86 23.65
N GLY A 53 0.47 20.73 23.02
CA GLY A 53 0.82 21.49 21.83
C GLY A 53 0.28 20.85 20.54
N MET A 54 -0.64 21.54 19.83
CA MET A 54 -1.30 21.06 18.63
C MET A 54 -1.98 19.69 18.83
N PRO A 55 -2.96 19.57 19.73
CA PRO A 55 -3.75 18.35 19.87
C PRO A 55 -4.54 18.09 18.59
N LEU A 56 -4.53 16.83 18.14
CA LEU A 56 -5.34 16.41 17.01
C LEU A 56 -6.58 15.67 17.53
N LEU A 57 -7.76 16.14 17.13
CA LEU A 57 -9.03 15.49 17.43
C LEU A 57 -9.54 14.81 16.16
N ARG A 58 -9.75 13.48 16.23
CA ARG A 58 -10.22 12.64 15.12
C ARG A 58 -9.43 12.90 13.82
N TYR A 59 -8.11 12.90 13.93
CA TYR A 59 -7.23 13.10 12.79
C TYR A 59 -7.24 11.89 11.86
N ARG A 60 -7.68 12.08 10.63
CA ARG A 60 -7.72 11.07 9.59
C ARG A 60 -6.32 10.86 9.01
N THR A 61 -5.76 9.66 9.21
CA THR A 61 -4.41 9.34 8.71
C THR A 61 -4.38 9.02 7.22
N LYS A 62 -5.53 8.63 6.68
CA LYS A 62 -5.70 8.02 5.35
C LYS A 62 -5.14 6.60 5.24
N ASP A 63 -4.51 6.06 6.26
CA ASP A 63 -4.00 4.70 6.26
C ASP A 63 -5.13 3.70 6.52
N LEU A 64 -5.14 2.60 5.75
CA LEU A 64 -6.11 1.53 5.87
C LEU A 64 -5.53 0.38 6.70
N THR A 65 -6.21 0.03 7.77
CA THR A 65 -5.83 -1.04 8.69
C THR A 65 -7.06 -1.59 9.43
N ALA A 66 -6.87 -2.55 10.33
CA ALA A 66 -7.89 -3.04 11.25
C ALA A 66 -7.40 -2.96 12.69
N LEU A 67 -8.33 -2.88 13.65
CA LEU A 67 -8.05 -2.90 15.10
C LEU A 67 -8.61 -4.16 15.73
N HIS A 68 -7.82 -4.75 16.63
CA HIS A 68 -8.16 -5.92 17.42
C HIS A 68 -8.11 -5.60 18.91
N TYR A 69 -9.20 -5.86 19.61
CA TYR A 69 -9.38 -5.54 21.03
C TYR A 69 -9.20 -6.75 21.95
N ASP A 70 -9.01 -7.94 21.40
CA ASP A 70 -8.75 -9.16 22.14
C ASP A 70 -7.35 -9.16 22.78
N LYS A 71 -7.22 -9.82 23.93
CA LYS A 71 -5.96 -9.91 24.66
C LYS A 71 -4.87 -10.59 23.82
N CYS A 72 -3.72 -9.97 23.71
CA CYS A 72 -2.58 -10.55 23.04
C CYS A 72 -1.95 -11.69 23.86
N SER A 73 -1.42 -12.70 23.19
CA SER A 73 -0.67 -13.80 23.82
C SER A 73 0.61 -13.32 24.58
N CYS A 74 1.12 -12.13 24.30
CA CYS A 74 2.19 -11.51 25.11
C CYS A 74 1.72 -11.00 26.48
N GLY A 75 0.42 -11.11 26.80
CA GLY A 75 -0.18 -10.67 28.05
C GLY A 75 -0.70 -9.23 28.07
N ARG A 76 -0.35 -8.40 27.10
CA ARG A 76 -0.84 -7.01 26.98
C ARG A 76 -2.33 -6.99 26.61
N THR A 77 -3.03 -5.99 27.13
CA THR A 77 -4.46 -5.73 26.87
C THR A 77 -4.69 -4.54 25.91
N LEU A 78 -3.61 -3.86 25.49
CA LEU A 78 -3.67 -2.74 24.57
C LEU A 78 -4.20 -3.16 23.20
N VAL A 79 -4.96 -2.28 22.57
CA VAL A 79 -5.47 -2.48 21.20
C VAL A 79 -4.30 -2.75 20.25
N ARG A 80 -4.52 -3.73 19.38
CA ARG A 80 -3.54 -4.08 18.33
C ARG A 80 -4.05 -3.61 16.99
N MET A 81 -3.13 -3.04 16.23
CA MET A 81 -3.34 -2.59 14.86
C MET A 81 -2.64 -3.57 13.92
N ASP A 82 -3.32 -3.95 12.85
CA ASP A 82 -2.73 -4.75 11.78
C ASP A 82 -1.71 -3.96 10.97
N ARG A 83 -1.06 -4.63 10.05
CA ARG A 83 -0.21 -3.99 9.05
C ARG A 83 -1.06 -3.04 8.22
N ILE A 84 -0.53 -1.84 7.94
CA ILE A 84 -1.13 -0.90 7.00
C ILE A 84 -1.17 -1.53 5.61
N LEU A 85 -2.35 -1.64 5.04
CA LEU A 85 -2.60 -2.21 3.72
C LEU A 85 -2.29 -1.23 2.59
N GLY A 86 -2.48 0.06 2.86
CA GLY A 86 -2.28 1.16 1.91
C GLY A 86 -2.96 2.42 2.41
N ARG A 87 -3.09 3.41 1.54
CA ARG A 87 -3.78 4.67 1.85
C ARG A 87 -5.09 4.77 1.09
N SER A 88 -6.11 5.32 1.73
CA SER A 88 -7.43 5.52 1.12
C SER A 88 -7.40 6.52 -0.05
N ASP A 89 -6.47 7.49 -0.01
CA ASP A 89 -6.26 8.49 -1.06
C ASP A 89 -5.36 8.02 -2.21
N ASP A 90 -4.60 6.93 -2.03
CA ASP A 90 -3.78 6.31 -3.07
C ASP A 90 -4.48 5.12 -3.75
N MET A 91 -5.69 4.77 -3.29
CA MET A 91 -6.45 3.64 -3.82
C MET A 91 -6.97 3.93 -5.22
N LEU A 92 -6.67 3.03 -6.15
CA LEU A 92 -7.17 3.06 -7.52
C LEU A 92 -8.32 2.07 -7.66
N ILE A 93 -9.42 2.48 -8.26
CA ILE A 93 -10.50 1.56 -8.65
C ILE A 93 -10.30 1.25 -10.13
N ILE A 94 -9.92 0.01 -10.44
CA ILE A 94 -9.67 -0.46 -11.81
C ILE A 94 -10.65 -1.58 -12.15
N ARG A 95 -11.54 -1.36 -13.07
CA ARG A 95 -12.58 -2.36 -13.45
C ARG A 95 -13.35 -2.92 -12.26
N GLY A 96 -13.66 -2.05 -11.26
CA GLY A 96 -14.38 -2.44 -10.03
C GLY A 96 -13.52 -3.09 -8.94
N VAL A 97 -12.22 -3.27 -9.16
CA VAL A 97 -11.28 -3.83 -8.18
C VAL A 97 -10.50 -2.70 -7.51
N ASN A 98 -10.39 -2.73 -6.18
CA ASN A 98 -9.56 -1.81 -5.42
C ASN A 98 -8.09 -2.25 -5.52
N VAL A 99 -7.25 -1.39 -6.11
CA VAL A 99 -5.82 -1.62 -6.30
C VAL A 99 -5.03 -0.60 -5.50
N PHE A 100 -4.10 -1.07 -4.69
CA PHE A 100 -3.17 -0.21 -3.96
C PHE A 100 -1.78 -0.28 -4.59
N PRO A 101 -1.13 0.87 -4.89
CA PRO A 101 0.23 0.89 -5.41
C PRO A 101 1.23 0.11 -4.53
N THR A 102 0.99 0.07 -3.21
CA THR A 102 1.79 -0.70 -2.26
C THR A 102 1.75 -2.22 -2.50
N GLN A 103 0.65 -2.76 -3.04
CA GLN A 103 0.57 -4.19 -3.41
C GLN A 103 1.48 -4.49 -4.60
N ILE A 104 1.50 -3.59 -5.60
CA ILE A 104 2.39 -3.69 -6.77
C ILE A 104 3.85 -3.60 -6.33
N GLU A 105 4.16 -2.62 -5.47
CA GLU A 105 5.50 -2.44 -4.90
C GLU A 105 5.98 -3.69 -4.15
N SER A 106 5.11 -4.30 -3.34
CA SER A 106 5.45 -5.54 -2.62
C SER A 106 5.83 -6.67 -3.58
N VAL A 107 5.08 -6.82 -4.69
CA VAL A 107 5.39 -7.83 -5.71
C VAL A 107 6.73 -7.56 -6.39
N ILE A 108 7.03 -6.30 -6.72
CA ILE A 108 8.31 -5.91 -7.33
C ILE A 108 9.47 -6.21 -6.38
N LEU A 109 9.33 -5.88 -5.08
CA LEU A 109 10.37 -6.10 -4.07
C LEU A 109 10.61 -7.58 -3.74
N GLU A 110 9.61 -8.46 -3.95
CA GLU A 110 9.76 -9.91 -3.80
C GLU A 110 10.60 -10.54 -4.94
N MET A 111 10.75 -9.84 -6.06
CA MET A 111 11.42 -10.36 -7.26
C MET A 111 12.80 -9.70 -7.42
N PRO A 112 13.90 -10.44 -7.21
CA PRO A 112 15.25 -9.88 -7.22
C PRO A 112 15.70 -9.35 -8.59
N GLU A 113 14.98 -9.69 -9.64
CA GLU A 113 15.27 -9.27 -11.01
C GLU A 113 14.92 -7.79 -11.27
N PHE A 114 14.11 -7.15 -10.41
CA PHE A 114 13.64 -5.78 -10.61
C PHE A 114 14.25 -4.78 -9.63
N GLU A 115 14.36 -3.55 -10.11
CA GLU A 115 14.65 -2.39 -9.26
C GLU A 115 13.36 -1.88 -8.60
N PRO A 116 13.42 -1.19 -7.42
CA PRO A 116 12.25 -0.62 -6.75
C PRO A 116 11.74 0.66 -7.46
N HIS A 117 12.02 0.76 -8.76
CA HIS A 117 11.65 1.90 -9.59
C HIS A 117 10.62 1.47 -10.62
N TYR A 118 9.42 2.01 -10.46
CA TYR A 118 8.29 1.70 -11.33
C TYR A 118 7.39 2.91 -11.54
N LEU A 119 6.62 2.88 -12.61
CA LEU A 119 5.59 3.85 -12.92
C LEU A 119 4.31 3.10 -13.31
N LEU A 120 3.20 3.46 -12.69
CA LEU A 120 1.89 2.92 -12.98
C LEU A 120 1.09 3.94 -13.78
N LEU A 121 0.73 3.58 -15.00
CA LEU A 121 -0.09 4.38 -15.88
C LEU A 121 -1.52 3.84 -15.88
N VAL A 122 -2.48 4.68 -15.56
CA VAL A 122 -3.90 4.32 -15.59
C VAL A 122 -4.59 5.17 -16.63
N ASP A 123 -5.25 4.52 -17.58
CA ASP A 123 -5.98 5.14 -18.68
C ASP A 123 -7.38 4.54 -18.80
N ARG A 124 -8.25 5.22 -19.54
CA ARG A 124 -9.56 4.69 -19.93
C ARG A 124 -9.68 4.65 -21.44
N LYS A 125 -9.83 3.43 -21.99
CA LYS A 125 -10.02 3.19 -23.43
C LYS A 125 -11.34 2.46 -23.64
N ASN A 126 -12.19 2.98 -24.53
CA ASN A 126 -13.48 2.38 -24.85
C ASN A 126 -14.32 2.04 -23.62
N ASN A 127 -14.44 2.97 -22.67
CA ASN A 127 -15.14 2.81 -21.38
C ASN A 127 -14.57 1.71 -20.45
N THR A 128 -13.38 1.20 -20.75
CA THR A 128 -12.71 0.19 -19.91
C THR A 128 -11.40 0.78 -19.35
N ASP A 129 -11.20 0.65 -18.05
CA ASP A 129 -9.96 1.06 -17.42
C ASP A 129 -8.83 0.11 -17.80
N THR A 130 -7.72 0.67 -18.20
CA THR A 130 -6.46 -0.04 -18.51
C THR A 130 -5.38 0.39 -17.52
N MET A 131 -4.54 -0.55 -17.13
CA MET A 131 -3.43 -0.31 -16.23
C MET A 131 -2.16 -0.91 -16.82
N GLU A 132 -1.15 -0.05 -17.02
CA GLU A 132 0.18 -0.44 -17.48
C GLU A 132 1.20 -0.19 -16.36
N LEU A 133 1.98 -1.20 -16.03
CA LEU A 133 3.11 -1.10 -15.13
C LEU A 133 4.40 -1.03 -15.94
N GLN A 134 5.14 0.07 -15.81
CA GLN A 134 6.52 0.17 -16.28
C GLN A 134 7.44 -0.08 -15.10
N VAL A 135 8.38 -1.02 -15.23
CA VAL A 135 9.31 -1.40 -14.15
C VAL A 135 10.71 -1.59 -14.71
N GLU A 136 11.69 -1.07 -13.97
CA GLU A 136 13.10 -1.23 -14.33
C GLU A 136 13.60 -2.62 -14.00
N VAL A 137 14.28 -3.23 -14.95
CA VAL A 137 15.02 -4.49 -14.76
C VAL A 137 16.40 -4.15 -14.24
N ARG A 138 16.92 -4.92 -13.29
CA ARG A 138 18.29 -4.72 -12.81
C ARG A 138 19.31 -5.02 -13.92
N PRO A 139 20.45 -4.33 -13.95
CA PRO A 139 21.45 -4.49 -15.01
C PRO A 139 21.90 -5.93 -15.20
N GLU A 140 21.99 -6.72 -14.10
CA GLU A 140 22.44 -8.12 -14.14
C GLU A 140 21.43 -9.07 -14.83
N TYR A 141 20.14 -8.66 -14.89
CA TYR A 141 19.07 -9.44 -15.50
C TYR A 141 18.58 -8.86 -16.81
N TYR A 142 19.00 -7.64 -17.14
CA TYR A 142 18.65 -7.02 -18.42
C TYR A 142 19.44 -7.66 -19.56
N SER A 143 18.73 -8.09 -20.60
CA SER A 143 19.33 -8.80 -21.72
C SER A 143 18.65 -8.43 -23.04
N ASP A 144 19.42 -8.36 -24.12
CA ASP A 144 18.88 -8.18 -25.48
C ASP A 144 18.20 -9.46 -26.02
N GLU A 145 18.29 -10.56 -25.28
CA GLU A 145 17.61 -11.81 -25.64
C GLU A 145 16.11 -11.70 -25.37
N ILE A 146 15.32 -11.58 -26.44
CA ILE A 146 13.86 -11.41 -26.39
C ILE A 146 13.20 -12.51 -25.54
N ASN A 147 13.63 -13.76 -25.66
CA ASN A 147 13.02 -14.88 -24.94
C ASN A 147 13.18 -14.78 -23.42
N LYS A 148 14.34 -14.33 -22.94
CA LYS A 148 14.59 -14.11 -21.50
C LYS A 148 13.71 -12.98 -20.95
N MET A 149 13.62 -11.88 -21.67
CA MET A 149 12.80 -10.74 -21.27
C MET A 149 11.30 -11.07 -21.30
N LEU A 150 10.84 -11.86 -22.28
CA LEU A 150 9.45 -12.35 -22.32
C LEU A 150 9.13 -13.30 -21.16
N ALA A 151 10.06 -14.20 -20.80
CA ALA A 151 9.88 -15.10 -19.66
C ALA A 151 9.78 -14.32 -18.35
N LEU A 152 10.64 -13.31 -18.15
CA LEU A 152 10.63 -12.43 -16.98
C LEU A 152 9.32 -11.62 -16.90
N LYS A 153 8.87 -11.05 -18.02
CA LYS A 153 7.58 -10.37 -18.11
C LYS A 153 6.42 -11.30 -17.72
N LYS A 154 6.36 -12.51 -18.26
CA LYS A 154 5.31 -13.49 -17.93
C LYS A 154 5.30 -13.83 -16.44
N LYS A 155 6.46 -14.00 -15.82
CA LYS A 155 6.59 -14.27 -14.37
C LYS A 155 5.99 -13.13 -13.55
N LEU A 156 6.32 -11.88 -13.88
CA LEU A 156 5.80 -10.70 -13.19
C LEU A 156 4.29 -10.55 -13.39
N VAL A 157 3.79 -10.68 -14.62
CA VAL A 157 2.35 -10.61 -14.93
C VAL A 157 1.56 -11.63 -14.12
N ALA A 158 2.02 -12.89 -14.08
CA ALA A 158 1.36 -13.96 -13.32
C ALA A 158 1.32 -13.64 -11.82
N ARG A 159 2.42 -13.11 -11.27
CA ARG A 159 2.48 -12.75 -9.85
C ARG A 159 1.55 -11.57 -9.53
N LEU A 160 1.55 -10.53 -10.35
CA LEU A 160 0.64 -9.38 -10.20
C LEU A 160 -0.82 -9.83 -10.28
N GLN A 161 -1.18 -10.67 -11.25
CA GLN A 161 -2.54 -11.18 -11.39
C GLN A 161 -2.98 -11.99 -10.16
N SER A 162 -2.09 -12.78 -9.58
CA SER A 162 -2.36 -13.55 -8.35
C SER A 162 -2.64 -12.65 -7.14
N VAL A 163 -1.96 -11.50 -7.05
CA VAL A 163 -2.08 -10.58 -5.89
C VAL A 163 -3.25 -9.61 -6.07
N LEU A 164 -3.42 -9.07 -7.29
CA LEU A 164 -4.40 -8.02 -7.55
C LEU A 164 -5.78 -8.56 -7.98
N GLY A 165 -5.86 -9.80 -8.45
CA GLY A 165 -7.10 -10.38 -9.00
C GLY A 165 -7.49 -9.82 -10.37
N LEU A 166 -6.62 -9.03 -11.02
CA LEU A 166 -6.86 -8.45 -12.34
C LEU A 166 -5.60 -8.47 -13.22
N GLY A 167 -5.80 -8.44 -14.53
CA GLY A 167 -4.71 -8.39 -15.50
C GLY A 167 -4.11 -6.98 -15.60
N VAL A 168 -2.79 -6.91 -15.56
CA VAL A 168 -1.98 -5.69 -15.70
C VAL A 168 -1.10 -5.83 -16.93
N ASP A 169 -1.05 -4.81 -17.77
CA ASP A 169 -0.06 -4.74 -18.83
C ASP A 169 1.29 -4.36 -18.22
N VAL A 170 2.32 -5.14 -18.54
CA VAL A 170 3.67 -4.91 -18.00
C VAL A 170 4.61 -4.52 -19.14
N ARG A 171 5.33 -3.44 -18.94
CA ARG A 171 6.44 -3.00 -19.79
C ARG A 171 7.72 -3.01 -18.99
N LEU A 172 8.64 -3.90 -19.36
CA LEU A 172 9.99 -3.91 -18.82
C LEU A 172 10.78 -2.79 -19.49
N VAL A 173 11.44 -1.98 -18.68
CA VAL A 173 12.23 -0.84 -19.16
C VAL A 173 13.69 -0.97 -18.72
N GLU A 174 14.57 -0.29 -19.43
CA GLU A 174 16.01 -0.28 -19.16
C GLU A 174 16.32 0.29 -17.77
N PRO A 175 17.43 -0.12 -17.17
CA PRO A 175 17.91 0.48 -15.93
C PRO A 175 18.06 2.00 -16.05
N ARG A 176 17.60 2.74 -15.04
CA ARG A 176 17.65 4.22 -14.97
C ARG A 176 16.83 4.97 -16.03
N SER A 177 15.86 4.32 -16.65
CA SER A 177 14.97 4.98 -17.63
C SER A 177 13.78 5.71 -16.99
N ILE A 178 13.40 5.36 -15.76
CA ILE A 178 12.33 6.06 -15.03
C ILE A 178 12.94 7.25 -14.30
N GLU A 179 12.31 8.41 -14.45
CA GLU A 179 12.74 9.66 -13.83
C GLU A 179 12.80 9.53 -12.29
N ARG A 180 13.91 9.96 -11.71
CA ARG A 180 14.12 10.00 -10.26
C ARG A 180 13.56 11.30 -9.69
N SER A 181 12.50 11.23 -8.92
CA SER A 181 11.94 12.41 -8.27
C SER A 181 12.77 12.79 -7.03
N VAL A 182 13.01 14.09 -6.88
CA VAL A 182 13.56 14.65 -5.65
C VAL A 182 12.42 14.77 -4.64
N GLY A 183 12.37 13.88 -3.65
CA GLY A 183 11.30 13.80 -2.65
C GLY A 183 10.39 12.58 -2.82
N LYS A 184 9.07 12.74 -2.60
CA LYS A 184 8.11 11.61 -2.77
C LYS A 184 7.99 11.24 -4.24
N ALA A 185 8.32 9.99 -4.58
CA ALA A 185 8.21 9.49 -5.94
C ALA A 185 6.74 9.51 -6.41
N LYS A 186 6.45 10.17 -7.52
CA LYS A 186 5.15 10.09 -8.17
C LYS A 186 5.10 8.78 -8.96
N ARG A 187 4.59 7.73 -8.33
CA ARG A 187 4.55 6.37 -8.89
C ARG A 187 3.30 6.05 -9.69
N VAL A 188 2.32 6.95 -9.67
CA VAL A 188 1.04 6.77 -10.37
C VAL A 188 0.74 7.99 -11.22
N ILE A 189 0.40 7.75 -12.47
CA ILE A 189 -0.15 8.74 -13.40
C ILE A 189 -1.54 8.23 -13.80
N ASP A 190 -2.58 8.88 -13.31
CA ASP A 190 -3.95 8.59 -13.68
C ASP A 190 -4.41 9.61 -14.73
N ASN A 191 -4.54 9.14 -15.97
CA ASN A 191 -4.96 9.94 -17.11
C ASN A 191 -6.47 9.87 -17.36
N ARG A 192 -7.21 9.16 -16.52
CA ARG A 192 -8.66 9.07 -16.68
C ARG A 192 -9.27 10.45 -16.43
N LYS A 193 -10.04 10.94 -17.37
CA LYS A 193 -10.93 12.10 -17.14
C LYS A 193 -12.13 11.59 -16.34
N LEU A 194 -12.16 11.90 -15.06
CA LEU A 194 -13.30 11.70 -14.17
C LEU A 194 -14.30 12.82 -14.36
#